data_808163b89a46d90f7655b9b9ef6fdb9d
#
_entry.id   808163b89a46d90f7655b9b9ef6fdb9d
#
_cell.length_a   1.000
_cell.length_b   1.000
_cell.length_c   1.000
_cell.angle_alpha   90.00
_cell.angle_beta   90.00
_cell.angle_gamma   90.00
#
_symmetry.space_group_name_H-M   'P 1'
#
loop_
_entity.id
_entity.type
_entity.pdbx_description
1 polymer ?
#
loop_
_entity_poly.entity_id
_entity_poly.type
_entity_poly.pdbx_seq_one_letter_code
_entity_poly.pdbx_strand_id
1 'polypeptide(L)'
;HPRVRRQRQMCIRDSITTKFVILQLNMSKFELTSEYKPTGDQPEAIEQLVDGLRRGDKAQVLLGVTGSGKTFTVANVIAEVNRPTLILSHNKTLASQLYEEMRGFFPNNAVEYYVSYYDYYQPEAYMPTTDTYIEKDLAINEDIDRLRLRAVSSLLSGRRDVVIVSSVSCIYGMGSPMALSENVILLKKGQIIERNELLRRLVQSLYTRNDLELQRGTFRVKGDTVDIAVAYNEIVLRIVFWDDEIESIEECDPMTMQRIAKFDEYQLYPANLFMTTQEQTNMAIKAIQDDLMKQIIFFEELGDSIKAQRIKERVEYDMEMIKELGHCSGIENYSRYFDGRNAGERPYCLLDFFPEDFLLVIDESHVSVPQISAMYGGDRARKTNLVEYGFRLPAAFDNRPLRFEEFEAMTDQVIYVSATPADYELEQSEGVVVEQVIRPTGLLDPEIEVRPSENQIDDLLYEIQQRIGSDERVLITTLTKRMAEELSEYLLNHEIPTAYIHSLSLIHI
;
A
#
# COMPACT_ATOMS: atom_id res chain seq x y z
N HIS A 1 -33.63 -5.83 7.49
CA HIS A 1 -34.21 -5.33 6.23
C HIS A 1 -33.07 -4.71 5.37
N PRO A 2 -32.72 -5.25 4.20
CA PRO A 2 -31.59 -4.77 3.40
C PRO A 2 -31.72 -3.33 2.91
N ARG A 3 -32.94 -2.85 2.69
CA ARG A 3 -33.22 -1.48 2.22
C ARG A 3 -32.86 -0.38 3.23
N VAL A 4 -33.04 -0.63 4.51
CA VAL A 4 -32.78 0.38 5.57
C VAL A 4 -31.26 0.53 5.79
N ARG A 5 -30.48 -0.55 5.62
CA ARG A 5 -29.01 -0.50 5.70
C ARG A 5 -28.40 0.26 4.52
N ARG A 6 -28.92 0.04 3.31
CA ARG A 6 -28.48 0.79 2.11
C ARG A 6 -28.80 2.28 2.21
N GLN A 7 -29.97 2.64 2.73
CA GLN A 7 -30.34 4.06 2.94
C GLN A 7 -29.48 4.72 4.01
N ARG A 8 -29.12 4.04 5.12
CA ARG A 8 -28.21 4.61 6.12
C ARG A 8 -26.79 4.78 5.60
N GLN A 9 -26.28 3.85 4.82
CA GLN A 9 -24.96 3.99 4.17
C GLN A 9 -24.97 5.09 3.10
N MET A 10 -26.04 5.21 2.30
CA MET A 10 -26.22 6.34 1.38
C MET A 10 -26.31 7.69 2.10
N CYS A 11 -27.12 7.81 3.17
CA CYS A 11 -27.22 9.07 3.91
C CYS A 11 -25.93 9.49 4.61
N ILE A 12 -25.11 8.54 5.06
CA ILE A 12 -23.78 8.84 5.66
C ILE A 12 -22.78 9.25 4.55
N ARG A 13 -22.78 8.58 3.41
CA ARG A 13 -21.97 8.96 2.25
C ARG A 13 -22.36 10.33 1.70
N ASP A 14 -23.65 10.59 1.52
CA ASP A 14 -24.18 11.89 1.04
C ASP A 14 -23.85 13.04 1.98
N SER A 15 -23.84 12.82 3.30
CA SER A 15 -23.50 13.87 4.27
C SER A 15 -22.00 14.21 4.30
N ILE A 16 -21.12 13.22 4.03
CA ILE A 16 -19.69 13.43 3.91
C ILE A 16 -19.37 14.10 2.56
N THR A 17 -19.95 13.61 1.48
CA THR A 17 -19.78 14.18 0.13
C THR A 17 -20.29 15.62 0.06
N THR A 18 -21.41 15.93 0.71
CA THR A 18 -22.00 17.28 0.69
C THR A 18 -21.19 18.30 1.50
N LYS A 19 -20.47 17.90 2.56
CA LYS A 19 -19.58 18.80 3.31
C LYS A 19 -18.25 19.06 2.58
N PHE A 20 -17.77 18.12 1.77
CA PHE A 20 -16.53 18.26 0.97
C PHE A 20 -16.76 18.96 -0.38
N VAL A 21 -17.97 18.97 -0.92
CA VAL A 21 -18.30 19.52 -2.26
C VAL A 21 -18.30 21.04 -2.32
N ILE A 22 -18.13 21.79 -1.21
CA ILE A 22 -18.15 23.25 -1.21
C ILE A 22 -16.74 23.89 -1.32
N LEU A 23 -15.66 23.11 -1.31
CA LEU A 23 -14.31 23.67 -1.49
C LEU A 23 -13.73 23.25 -2.84
N GLN A 24 -13.89 24.19 -3.80
CA GLN A 24 -13.24 24.23 -5.12
C GLN A 24 -13.14 22.90 -5.89
N LEU A 25 -14.19 22.62 -6.67
CA LEU A 25 -14.13 21.85 -7.90
C LEU A 25 -13.23 22.55 -8.95
N ASN A 26 -11.97 22.76 -8.66
CA ASN A 26 -10.96 22.68 -9.69
C ASN A 26 -10.80 21.18 -9.97
N MET A 27 -11.56 20.67 -10.95
CA MET A 27 -11.35 19.33 -11.47
C MET A 27 -9.94 19.31 -12.07
N SER A 28 -8.95 18.97 -11.24
CA SER A 28 -7.59 18.75 -11.69
C SER A 28 -7.64 17.63 -12.74
N LYS A 29 -7.09 17.92 -13.92
CA LYS A 29 -7.02 16.95 -15.02
C LYS A 29 -5.64 16.33 -15.04
N PHE A 30 -5.57 15.12 -15.51
CA PHE A 30 -4.27 14.54 -15.83
C PHE A 30 -3.64 15.27 -17.01
N GLU A 31 -2.40 15.68 -16.83
CA GLU A 31 -1.57 16.33 -17.84
C GLU A 31 -0.43 15.39 -18.24
N LEU A 32 -0.67 14.62 -19.32
CA LEU A 32 0.35 13.69 -19.82
C LEU A 32 1.50 14.47 -20.45
N THR A 33 2.69 14.26 -19.93
CA THR A 33 3.95 14.80 -20.46
C THR A 33 4.79 13.66 -21.02
N SER A 34 5.14 13.70 -22.29
CA SER A 34 5.99 12.70 -22.91
C SER A 34 6.69 13.26 -24.15
N GLU A 35 7.94 12.87 -24.36
CA GLU A 35 8.67 13.07 -25.63
C GLU A 35 8.20 12.10 -26.72
N TYR A 36 7.52 11.01 -26.32
CA TYR A 36 7.02 9.98 -27.23
C TYR A 36 5.57 10.26 -27.65
N LYS A 37 5.24 9.79 -28.84
CA LYS A 37 3.86 9.73 -29.33
C LYS A 37 3.45 8.27 -29.50
N PRO A 38 2.16 7.94 -29.34
CA PRO A 38 1.68 6.59 -29.59
C PRO A 38 2.03 6.13 -31.03
N THR A 39 2.62 4.95 -31.15
CA THR A 39 3.07 4.36 -32.41
C THR A 39 2.76 2.87 -32.48
N GLY A 40 2.83 2.27 -33.66
CA GLY A 40 2.47 0.85 -33.86
C GLY A 40 1.01 0.60 -33.50
N ASP A 41 0.74 -0.39 -32.66
CA ASP A 41 -0.62 -0.76 -32.21
C ASP A 41 -1.15 0.16 -31.08
N GLN A 42 -0.29 1.01 -30.51
CA GLN A 42 -0.67 1.81 -29.32
C GLN A 42 -1.88 2.73 -29.57
N PRO A 43 -1.99 3.48 -30.71
CA PRO A 43 -3.13 4.35 -30.95
C PRO A 43 -4.46 3.58 -30.93
N GLU A 44 -4.51 2.44 -31.61
CA GLU A 44 -5.70 1.60 -31.67
C GLU A 44 -6.02 0.97 -30.32
N ALA A 45 -5.01 0.48 -29.60
CA ALA A 45 -5.17 -0.07 -28.28
C ALA A 45 -5.71 0.97 -27.27
N ILE A 46 -5.23 2.21 -27.31
CA ILE A 46 -5.73 3.32 -26.48
C ILE A 46 -7.21 3.57 -26.79
N GLU A 47 -7.57 3.71 -28.06
CA GLU A 47 -8.95 3.98 -28.50
C GLU A 47 -9.89 2.85 -28.05
N GLN A 48 -9.54 1.59 -28.27
CA GLN A 48 -10.34 0.43 -27.86
C GLN A 48 -10.56 0.38 -26.36
N LEU A 49 -9.51 0.57 -25.54
CA LEU A 49 -9.59 0.56 -24.07
C LEU A 49 -10.45 1.72 -23.56
N VAL A 50 -10.26 2.94 -24.08
CA VAL A 50 -11.05 4.12 -23.70
C VAL A 50 -12.51 3.95 -24.04
N ASP A 51 -12.81 3.44 -25.23
CA ASP A 51 -14.18 3.20 -25.67
C ASP A 51 -14.86 2.10 -24.86
N GLY A 52 -14.13 1.04 -24.48
CA GLY A 52 -14.62 0.02 -23.57
C GLY A 52 -14.97 0.61 -22.19
N LEU A 53 -14.09 1.43 -21.61
CA LEU A 53 -14.35 2.12 -20.35
C LEU A 53 -15.57 3.05 -20.45
N ARG A 54 -15.72 3.78 -21.54
CA ARG A 54 -16.89 4.68 -21.79
C ARG A 54 -18.20 3.92 -21.97
N ARG A 55 -18.16 2.72 -22.57
CA ARG A 55 -19.34 1.82 -22.67
C ARG A 55 -19.75 1.23 -21.32
N GLY A 56 -18.83 1.19 -20.33
CA GLY A 56 -19.06 0.57 -19.04
C GLY A 56 -18.64 -0.90 -18.97
N ASP A 57 -17.75 -1.34 -19.88
CA ASP A 57 -17.19 -2.69 -19.85
C ASP A 57 -16.51 -2.93 -18.50
N LYS A 58 -16.86 -4.03 -17.82
CA LYS A 58 -16.39 -4.32 -16.47
C LYS A 58 -14.92 -4.74 -16.42
N ALA A 59 -14.48 -5.43 -17.45
CA ALA A 59 -13.12 -5.95 -17.58
C ALA A 59 -12.64 -5.85 -19.03
N GLN A 60 -11.38 -5.50 -19.20
CA GLN A 60 -10.70 -5.49 -20.48
C GLN A 60 -9.30 -6.07 -20.31
N VAL A 61 -8.80 -6.76 -21.34
CA VAL A 61 -7.45 -7.30 -21.36
C VAL A 61 -6.61 -6.52 -22.36
N LEU A 62 -5.49 -5.94 -21.91
CA LEU A 62 -4.42 -5.44 -22.75
C LEU A 62 -3.34 -6.52 -22.88
N LEU A 63 -3.37 -7.25 -24.01
CA LEU A 63 -2.33 -8.21 -24.35
C LEU A 63 -1.20 -7.47 -25.04
N GLY A 64 -0.07 -7.34 -24.39
CA GLY A 64 1.07 -6.64 -24.96
C GLY A 64 2.38 -7.36 -24.70
N VAL A 65 3.15 -7.60 -25.75
CA VAL A 65 4.48 -8.20 -25.61
C VAL A 65 5.42 -7.32 -24.78
N THR A 66 6.43 -7.92 -24.18
CA THR A 66 7.46 -7.16 -23.44
C THR A 66 8.16 -6.16 -24.37
N GLY A 67 8.25 -4.90 -23.93
CA GLY A 67 8.85 -3.83 -24.73
C GLY A 67 7.92 -3.19 -25.77
N SER A 68 6.61 -3.52 -25.79
CA SER A 68 5.64 -2.84 -26.66
C SER A 68 5.20 -1.46 -26.12
N GLY A 69 5.58 -1.10 -24.89
CA GLY A 69 5.21 0.18 -24.27
C GLY A 69 3.84 0.17 -23.59
N LYS A 70 3.42 -0.95 -23.00
CA LYS A 70 2.14 -1.08 -22.27
C LYS A 70 1.92 0.02 -21.24
N THR A 71 2.95 0.38 -20.46
CA THR A 71 2.87 1.46 -19.46
C THR A 71 2.49 2.79 -20.09
N PHE A 72 3.06 3.11 -21.24
CA PHE A 72 2.72 4.35 -21.97
C PHE A 72 1.28 4.33 -22.51
N THR A 73 0.80 3.19 -23.00
CA THR A 73 -0.59 2.99 -23.40
C THR A 73 -1.53 3.21 -22.23
N VAL A 74 -1.26 2.61 -21.06
CA VAL A 74 -2.03 2.81 -19.83
C VAL A 74 -2.03 4.27 -19.39
N ALA A 75 -0.88 4.97 -19.45
CA ALA A 75 -0.80 6.39 -19.13
C ALA A 75 -1.69 7.26 -20.04
N ASN A 76 -1.73 6.97 -21.35
CA ASN A 76 -2.63 7.65 -22.29
C ASN A 76 -4.11 7.38 -21.96
N VAL A 77 -4.47 6.14 -21.62
CA VAL A 77 -5.84 5.80 -21.19
C VAL A 77 -6.23 6.58 -19.95
N ILE A 78 -5.35 6.63 -18.92
CA ILE A 78 -5.58 7.39 -17.68
C ILE A 78 -5.84 8.87 -17.99
N ALA A 79 -5.03 9.48 -18.85
CA ALA A 79 -5.17 10.88 -19.24
C ALA A 79 -6.51 11.16 -19.96
N GLU A 80 -6.94 10.25 -20.84
CA GLU A 80 -8.18 10.35 -21.60
C GLU A 80 -9.45 10.19 -20.72
N VAL A 81 -9.45 9.22 -19.81
CA VAL A 81 -10.62 8.94 -18.97
C VAL A 81 -10.70 9.86 -17.75
N ASN A 82 -9.59 10.44 -17.34
CA ASN A 82 -9.47 11.41 -16.24
C ASN A 82 -10.12 10.92 -14.93
N ARG A 83 -9.78 9.71 -14.52
CA ARG A 83 -10.31 9.05 -13.30
C ARG A 83 -9.19 8.70 -12.34
N PRO A 84 -9.39 8.79 -11.01
CA PRO A 84 -8.45 8.25 -10.04
C PRO A 84 -8.14 6.80 -10.37
N THR A 85 -6.87 6.44 -10.38
CA THR A 85 -6.43 5.12 -10.86
C THR A 85 -5.57 4.42 -9.81
N LEU A 86 -5.85 3.15 -9.57
CA LEU A 86 -4.99 2.23 -8.83
C LEU A 86 -4.29 1.29 -9.81
N ILE A 87 -2.96 1.32 -9.83
CA ILE A 87 -2.15 0.36 -10.59
C ILE A 87 -1.58 -0.65 -9.60
N LEU A 88 -1.92 -1.92 -9.79
CA LEU A 88 -1.51 -3.00 -8.91
C LEU A 88 -0.42 -3.85 -9.59
N SER A 89 0.71 -4.04 -8.91
CA SER A 89 1.82 -4.86 -9.34
C SER A 89 2.13 -5.95 -8.31
N HIS A 90 2.62 -7.11 -8.76
CA HIS A 90 2.82 -8.28 -7.91
C HIS A 90 4.03 -8.19 -6.96
N ASN A 91 4.94 -7.23 -7.13
CA ASN A 91 6.08 -7.04 -6.22
C ASN A 91 6.50 -5.57 -6.11
N LYS A 92 7.33 -5.26 -5.07
CA LYS A 92 7.81 -3.91 -4.78
C LYS A 92 8.69 -3.32 -5.89
N THR A 93 9.54 -4.13 -6.51
CA THR A 93 10.51 -3.66 -7.52
C THR A 93 9.79 -3.18 -8.78
N LEU A 94 8.86 -3.98 -9.29
CA LEU A 94 8.05 -3.57 -10.45
C LEU A 94 7.12 -2.41 -10.11
N ALA A 95 6.52 -2.40 -8.90
CA ALA A 95 5.75 -1.25 -8.45
C ALA A 95 6.59 0.03 -8.39
N SER A 96 7.86 -0.04 -7.97
CA SER A 96 8.77 1.11 -7.97
C SER A 96 9.09 1.59 -9.40
N GLN A 97 9.34 0.67 -10.33
CA GLN A 97 9.56 1.00 -11.73
C GLN A 97 8.33 1.70 -12.33
N LEU A 98 7.14 1.13 -12.18
CA LEU A 98 5.89 1.71 -12.66
C LEU A 98 5.61 3.09 -12.04
N TYR A 99 5.92 3.24 -10.76
CA TYR A 99 5.79 4.52 -10.06
C TYR A 99 6.68 5.61 -10.68
N GLU A 100 7.95 5.31 -10.94
CA GLU A 100 8.87 6.27 -11.58
C GLU A 100 8.46 6.58 -13.03
N GLU A 101 8.03 5.57 -13.80
CA GLU A 101 7.50 5.78 -15.15
C GLU A 101 6.26 6.69 -15.14
N MET A 102 5.29 6.42 -14.25
CA MET A 102 4.08 7.23 -14.11
C MET A 102 4.38 8.66 -13.63
N ARG A 103 5.35 8.85 -12.73
CA ARG A 103 5.82 10.20 -12.34
C ARG A 103 6.42 10.97 -13.52
N GLY A 104 7.13 10.27 -14.40
CA GLY A 104 7.65 10.86 -15.63
C GLY A 104 6.53 11.31 -16.57
N PHE A 105 5.47 10.52 -16.68
CA PHE A 105 4.31 10.85 -17.52
C PHE A 105 3.39 11.92 -16.91
N PHE A 106 3.29 12.00 -15.59
CA PHE A 106 2.40 12.90 -14.87
C PHE A 106 3.13 13.76 -13.82
N PRO A 107 4.11 14.59 -14.23
CA PRO A 107 4.94 15.36 -13.29
C PRO A 107 4.16 16.38 -12.47
N ASN A 108 3.00 16.85 -12.96
CA ASN A 108 2.16 17.88 -12.33
C ASN A 108 0.96 17.28 -11.56
N ASN A 109 0.78 15.96 -11.60
CA ASN A 109 -0.35 15.27 -10.96
C ASN A 109 0.12 14.47 -9.73
N ALA A 110 -0.83 13.95 -8.95
CA ALA A 110 -0.49 13.13 -7.80
C ALA A 110 -0.21 11.69 -8.24
N VAL A 111 1.04 11.36 -8.39
CA VAL A 111 1.47 9.96 -8.53
C VAL A 111 2.05 9.51 -7.20
N GLU A 112 1.47 8.47 -6.63
CA GLU A 112 1.75 8.03 -5.26
C GLU A 112 2.17 6.56 -5.23
N TYR A 113 2.96 6.19 -4.21
CA TYR A 113 3.52 4.85 -4.04
C TYR A 113 2.99 4.21 -2.77
N TYR A 114 2.37 3.03 -2.89
CA TYR A 114 1.75 2.34 -1.76
C TYR A 114 2.12 0.86 -1.73
N VAL A 115 3.22 0.51 -1.07
CA VAL A 115 3.68 -0.87 -0.92
C VAL A 115 3.84 -1.23 0.55
N SER A 116 4.21 -2.47 0.85
CA SER A 116 4.53 -2.87 2.24
C SER A 116 5.70 -2.04 2.77
N TYR A 117 5.51 -1.42 3.93
CA TYR A 117 6.50 -0.54 4.58
C TYR A 117 7.53 -1.29 5.43
N TYR A 118 7.56 -2.62 5.34
CA TYR A 118 8.57 -3.44 6.00
C TYR A 118 9.77 -3.69 5.09
N ASP A 119 10.99 -3.40 5.57
CA ASP A 119 12.22 -3.87 4.94
C ASP A 119 12.45 -5.35 5.24
N TYR A 120 12.12 -5.74 6.46
CA TYR A 120 12.08 -7.12 6.90
C TYR A 120 10.76 -7.39 7.62
N TYR A 121 10.17 -8.55 7.37
CA TYR A 121 8.93 -8.98 8.02
C TYR A 121 8.90 -10.50 8.24
N GLN A 122 8.93 -10.90 9.50
CA GLN A 122 8.66 -12.26 9.92
C GLN A 122 7.32 -12.29 10.65
N PRO A 123 6.28 -12.90 10.07
CA PRO A 123 5.00 -13.00 10.73
C PRO A 123 5.07 -13.92 11.94
N GLU A 124 4.31 -13.58 12.98
CA GLU A 124 4.07 -14.47 14.11
C GLU A 124 3.44 -15.79 13.61
N ALA A 125 3.97 -16.91 14.04
CA ALA A 125 3.46 -18.24 13.66
C ALA A 125 3.70 -19.26 14.77
N TYR A 126 2.87 -20.32 14.76
CA TYR A 126 3.10 -21.49 15.60
C TYR A 126 3.05 -22.77 14.75
N MET A 127 4.06 -23.61 14.92
CA MET A 127 4.20 -24.91 14.25
C MET A 127 3.91 -26.03 15.24
N PRO A 128 2.71 -26.64 15.23
CA PRO A 128 2.32 -27.65 16.19
C PRO A 128 3.18 -28.93 16.14
N THR A 129 3.70 -29.26 14.95
CA THR A 129 4.50 -30.48 14.73
C THR A 129 5.85 -30.46 15.44
N THR A 130 6.42 -29.29 15.67
CA THR A 130 7.72 -29.07 16.30
C THR A 130 7.61 -28.32 17.62
N ASP A 131 6.39 -27.98 18.06
CA ASP A 131 6.11 -27.13 19.23
C ASP A 131 6.94 -25.84 19.20
N THR A 132 7.04 -25.22 18.01
CA THR A 132 7.88 -24.04 17.81
C THR A 132 7.01 -22.79 17.62
N TYR A 133 7.16 -21.84 18.53
CA TYR A 133 6.59 -20.51 18.39
C TYR A 133 7.60 -19.58 17.73
N ILE A 134 7.19 -18.91 16.66
CA ILE A 134 7.97 -17.90 15.93
C ILE A 134 7.39 -16.54 16.30
N GLU A 135 8.20 -15.76 16.97
CA GLU A 135 7.81 -14.40 17.33
C GLU A 135 7.79 -13.48 16.09
N LYS A 136 6.88 -12.50 16.12
CA LYS A 136 6.83 -11.46 15.09
C LYS A 136 8.09 -10.61 15.17
N ASP A 137 8.79 -10.49 14.03
CA ASP A 137 9.93 -9.59 13.88
C ASP A 137 9.77 -8.73 12.63
N LEU A 138 10.12 -7.45 12.73
CA LEU A 138 9.93 -6.51 11.63
C LEU A 138 10.88 -5.32 11.73
N ALA A 139 11.25 -4.79 10.56
CA ALA A 139 11.93 -3.52 10.42
C ALA A 139 11.07 -2.61 9.52
N ILE A 140 10.72 -1.44 10.02
CA ILE A 140 9.90 -0.45 9.30
C ILE A 140 10.81 0.47 8.51
N ASN A 141 10.44 0.69 7.25
CA ASN A 141 11.03 1.71 6.40
C ASN A 141 10.20 3.00 6.53
N GLU A 142 10.78 4.01 7.16
CA GLU A 142 10.09 5.28 7.44
C GLU A 142 9.75 6.08 6.17
N ASP A 143 10.56 5.96 5.11
CA ASP A 143 10.29 6.63 3.83
C ASP A 143 9.09 6.02 3.13
N ILE A 144 8.98 4.69 3.11
CA ILE A 144 7.81 4.02 2.55
C ILE A 144 6.56 4.32 3.38
N ASP A 145 6.68 4.36 4.71
CA ASP A 145 5.55 4.74 5.58
C ASP A 145 5.06 6.16 5.30
N ARG A 146 5.98 7.12 5.09
CA ARG A 146 5.67 8.48 4.64
C ARG A 146 4.93 8.50 3.31
N LEU A 147 5.40 7.72 2.31
CA LEU A 147 4.76 7.63 0.99
C LEU A 147 3.35 7.03 1.08
N ARG A 148 3.13 6.06 1.98
CA ARG A 148 1.79 5.51 2.24
C ARG A 148 0.83 6.56 2.83
N LEU A 149 1.29 7.33 3.81
CA LEU A 149 0.52 8.46 4.36
C LEU A 149 0.20 9.48 3.27
N ARG A 150 1.16 9.80 2.40
CA ARG A 150 0.98 10.71 1.28
C ARG A 150 -0.07 10.21 0.29
N ALA A 151 -0.05 8.94 -0.07
CA ALA A 151 -1.05 8.33 -0.94
C ALA A 151 -2.48 8.47 -0.38
N VAL A 152 -2.66 8.18 0.91
CA VAL A 152 -3.94 8.32 1.59
C VAL A 152 -4.37 9.79 1.68
N SER A 153 -3.45 10.71 1.99
CA SER A 153 -3.73 12.15 2.03
C SER A 153 -4.19 12.68 0.66
N SER A 154 -3.56 12.21 -0.44
CA SER A 154 -3.94 12.57 -1.80
C SER A 154 -5.37 12.12 -2.13
N LEU A 155 -5.79 10.92 -1.71
CA LEU A 155 -7.17 10.46 -1.87
C LEU A 155 -8.15 11.26 -1.00
N LEU A 156 -7.81 11.53 0.26
CA LEU A 156 -8.65 12.28 1.19
C LEU A 156 -8.82 13.75 0.78
N SER A 157 -7.89 14.31 -0.01
CA SER A 157 -8.00 15.69 -0.50
C SER A 157 -9.14 15.90 -1.49
N GLY A 158 -9.74 14.82 -2.00
CA GLY A 158 -10.82 14.85 -2.98
C GLY A 158 -10.37 15.19 -4.39
N ARG A 159 -9.05 15.30 -4.66
CA ARG A 159 -8.53 15.49 -6.02
C ARG A 159 -8.78 14.23 -6.86
N ARG A 160 -8.99 14.44 -8.16
CA ARG A 160 -9.32 13.33 -9.08
C ARG A 160 -8.14 12.87 -9.93
N ASP A 161 -7.09 13.66 -10.00
CA ASP A 161 -5.88 13.40 -10.77
C ASP A 161 -4.84 12.63 -9.95
N VAL A 162 -5.26 11.49 -9.39
CA VAL A 162 -4.44 10.64 -8.52
C VAL A 162 -4.19 9.30 -9.18
N VAL A 163 -2.91 8.93 -9.34
CA VAL A 163 -2.48 7.57 -9.68
C VAL A 163 -1.75 6.99 -8.47
N ILE A 164 -2.22 5.86 -7.96
CA ILE A 164 -1.51 5.11 -6.93
C ILE A 164 -0.95 3.84 -7.52
N VAL A 165 0.38 3.67 -7.45
CA VAL A 165 1.03 2.42 -7.79
C VAL A 165 1.24 1.61 -6.52
N SER A 166 0.67 0.41 -6.47
CA SER A 166 0.66 -0.43 -5.26
C SER A 166 1.10 -1.85 -5.53
N SER A 167 1.58 -2.51 -4.48
CA SER A 167 1.64 -3.98 -4.42
C SER A 167 0.36 -4.52 -3.78
N VAL A 168 0.27 -5.84 -3.62
CA VAL A 168 -0.87 -6.49 -2.90
C VAL A 168 -1.09 -5.97 -1.48
N SER A 169 -0.22 -5.12 -0.94
CA SER A 169 -0.42 -4.49 0.36
C SER A 169 -1.67 -3.59 0.42
N CYS A 170 -2.23 -3.18 -0.71
CA CYS A 170 -3.46 -2.39 -0.80
C CYS A 170 -4.71 -3.12 -0.26
N ILE A 171 -4.72 -4.46 -0.24
CA ILE A 171 -5.84 -5.27 0.26
C ILE A 171 -5.76 -5.59 1.76
N TYR A 172 -4.69 -5.17 2.44
CA TYR A 172 -4.51 -5.36 3.88
C TYR A 172 -5.16 -4.26 4.71
N GLY A 173 -5.49 -4.62 5.95
CA GLY A 173 -6.17 -3.73 6.89
C GLY A 173 -5.41 -2.43 7.18
N MET A 174 -6.16 -1.34 7.25
CA MET A 174 -5.69 -0.01 7.64
C MET A 174 -6.78 0.74 8.40
N GLY A 175 -6.50 1.97 8.84
CA GLY A 175 -7.46 2.80 9.57
C GLY A 175 -8.71 3.15 8.76
N SER A 176 -9.78 3.54 9.48
CA SER A 176 -11.05 3.94 8.88
C SER A 176 -10.92 5.25 8.09
N PRO A 177 -11.41 5.32 6.82
CA PRO A 177 -11.45 6.57 6.06
C PRO A 177 -12.20 7.68 6.79
N MET A 178 -13.28 7.33 7.50
CA MET A 178 -14.09 8.28 8.25
C MET A 178 -13.31 8.87 9.43
N ALA A 179 -12.64 8.02 10.22
CA ALA A 179 -11.83 8.48 11.35
C ALA A 179 -10.67 9.39 10.90
N LEU A 180 -10.03 9.08 9.77
CA LEU A 180 -8.97 9.93 9.20
C LEU A 180 -9.53 11.26 8.70
N SER A 181 -10.68 11.26 7.99
CA SER A 181 -11.33 12.50 7.50
C SER A 181 -11.76 13.44 8.62
N GLU A 182 -12.30 12.91 9.71
CA GLU A 182 -12.76 13.70 10.86
C GLU A 182 -11.61 14.39 11.60
N ASN A 183 -10.39 13.87 11.47
CA ASN A 183 -9.18 14.39 12.10
C ASN A 183 -8.31 15.22 11.16
N VAL A 184 -8.79 15.56 9.96
CA VAL A 184 -8.14 16.54 9.09
C VAL A 184 -8.31 17.93 9.67
N ILE A 185 -7.22 18.68 9.83
CA ILE A 185 -7.25 20.05 10.34
C ILE A 185 -7.24 21.01 9.16
N LEU A 186 -8.35 21.69 8.94
CA LEU A 186 -8.42 22.77 7.96
C LEU A 186 -7.96 24.07 8.59
N LEU A 187 -6.91 24.65 8.03
CA LEU A 187 -6.31 25.92 8.43
C LEU A 187 -6.58 26.97 7.35
N LYS A 188 -7.01 28.16 7.75
CA LYS A 188 -7.25 29.28 6.84
C LYS A 188 -6.58 30.54 7.37
N LYS A 189 -5.96 31.32 6.49
CA LYS A 189 -5.47 32.66 6.81
C LYS A 189 -6.65 33.55 7.24
N GLY A 190 -6.48 34.30 8.32
CA GLY A 190 -7.53 35.12 8.93
C GLY A 190 -8.52 34.31 9.81
N GLN A 191 -8.30 33.01 9.99
CA GLN A 191 -9.10 32.18 10.87
C GLN A 191 -8.84 32.54 12.34
N ILE A 192 -9.91 32.80 13.09
CA ILE A 192 -9.83 33.01 14.54
C ILE A 192 -9.88 31.64 15.22
N ILE A 193 -8.81 31.27 15.87
CA ILE A 193 -8.65 30.03 16.63
C ILE A 193 -7.60 30.22 17.72
N GLU A 194 -7.94 29.94 18.97
CA GLU A 194 -6.95 29.95 20.04
C GLU A 194 -5.78 29.01 19.72
N ARG A 195 -4.54 29.48 19.88
CA ARG A 195 -3.35 28.65 19.65
C ARG A 195 -3.43 27.31 20.41
N ASN A 196 -3.87 27.33 21.67
CA ASN A 196 -3.98 26.09 22.47
C ASN A 196 -5.02 25.10 21.90
N GLU A 197 -6.05 25.60 21.23
CA GLU A 197 -7.02 24.75 20.53
C GLU A 197 -6.38 24.08 19.31
N LEU A 198 -5.57 24.80 18.53
CA LEU A 198 -4.80 24.19 17.44
C LEU A 198 -3.85 23.11 17.98
N LEU A 199 -3.12 23.37 19.09
CA LEU A 199 -2.23 22.38 19.69
C LEU A 199 -2.98 21.12 20.14
N ARG A 200 -4.20 21.24 20.70
CA ARG A 200 -5.04 20.09 21.05
C ARG A 200 -5.44 19.28 19.81
N ARG A 201 -5.84 19.95 18.74
CA ARG A 201 -6.17 19.28 17.46
C ARG A 201 -4.96 18.56 16.86
N LEU A 202 -3.76 19.15 16.94
CA LEU A 202 -2.53 18.48 16.51
C LEU A 202 -2.29 17.19 17.29
N VAL A 203 -2.44 17.21 18.61
CA VAL A 203 -2.31 15.99 19.44
C VAL A 203 -3.40 14.98 19.11
N GLN A 204 -4.63 15.39 18.88
CA GLN A 204 -5.72 14.52 18.45
C GLN A 204 -5.44 13.88 17.08
N SER A 205 -4.77 14.60 16.18
CA SER A 205 -4.31 14.12 14.87
C SER A 205 -2.96 13.39 14.95
N LEU A 206 -2.55 12.96 16.15
CA LEU A 206 -1.37 12.15 16.45
C LEU A 206 -0.02 12.84 16.18
N TYR A 207 0.02 14.17 16.09
CA TYR A 207 1.27 14.91 16.15
C TYR A 207 1.76 15.02 17.59
N THR A 208 3.06 14.83 17.81
CA THR A 208 3.66 14.93 19.13
C THR A 208 4.44 16.24 19.30
N ARG A 209 4.39 16.84 20.50
CA ARG A 209 5.17 18.05 20.77
C ARG A 209 6.62 17.72 21.05
N ASN A 210 7.53 18.32 20.30
CA ASN A 210 8.97 18.25 20.53
C ASN A 210 9.61 19.62 20.26
N ASP A 211 9.90 20.37 21.31
CA ASP A 211 10.46 21.72 21.19
C ASP A 211 11.98 21.71 20.92
N LEU A 212 12.66 20.55 21.10
CA LEU A 212 14.10 20.41 20.91
C LEU A 212 14.44 20.09 19.45
N GLU A 213 13.82 19.07 18.91
CA GLU A 213 14.10 18.57 17.57
C GLU A 213 12.78 18.40 16.79
N LEU A 214 12.72 19.01 15.60
CA LEU A 214 11.55 18.95 14.74
C LEU A 214 11.70 17.78 13.78
N GLN A 215 11.14 16.63 14.17
CA GLN A 215 11.13 15.39 13.39
C GLN A 215 9.76 15.16 12.74
N ARG A 216 9.68 14.29 11.75
CA ARG A 216 8.46 13.88 11.09
C ARG A 216 7.34 13.55 12.11
N GLY A 217 6.15 14.13 11.91
CA GLY A 217 5.00 13.94 12.81
C GLY A 217 5.12 14.66 14.16
N THR A 218 6.06 15.61 14.31
CA THR A 218 6.18 16.44 15.51
C THR A 218 5.85 17.90 15.22
N PHE A 219 5.52 18.63 16.29
CA PHE A 219 5.39 20.09 16.22
C PHE A 219 6.12 20.75 17.38
N ARG A 220 6.52 22.01 17.18
CA ARG A 220 7.10 22.86 18.23
C ARG A 220 6.44 24.22 18.27
N VAL A 221 6.53 24.88 19.41
CA VAL A 221 5.94 26.20 19.62
C VAL A 221 7.04 27.19 20.01
N LYS A 222 7.17 28.29 19.28
CA LYS A 222 8.09 29.38 19.58
C LYS A 222 7.37 30.73 19.50
N GLY A 223 6.99 31.28 20.67
CA GLY A 223 6.20 32.51 20.73
C GLY A 223 4.87 32.35 20.02
N ASP A 224 4.61 33.19 19.03
CA ASP A 224 3.37 33.17 18.25
C ASP A 224 3.45 32.25 17.01
N THR A 225 4.48 31.43 16.93
CA THR A 225 4.71 30.53 15.79
C THR A 225 4.59 29.08 16.20
N VAL A 226 3.86 28.29 15.42
CA VAL A 226 3.78 26.83 15.51
C VAL A 226 4.39 26.26 14.24
N ASP A 227 5.50 25.54 14.40
CA ASP A 227 6.15 24.79 13.31
C ASP A 227 5.73 23.30 13.40
N ILE A 228 5.25 22.73 12.30
CA ILE A 228 4.74 21.36 12.21
C ILE A 228 5.54 20.61 11.14
N ALA A 229 6.31 19.59 11.52
CA ALA A 229 6.96 18.71 10.57
C ALA A 229 5.92 17.70 10.05
N VAL A 230 5.47 17.90 8.83
CA VAL A 230 4.36 17.17 8.24
C VAL A 230 4.71 15.69 8.07
N ALA A 231 3.79 14.79 8.44
CA ALA A 231 4.08 13.35 8.48
C ALA A 231 4.14 12.68 7.10
N TYR A 232 3.50 13.27 6.10
CA TYR A 232 3.36 12.72 4.73
C TYR A 232 4.21 13.43 3.67
N ASN A 233 4.93 14.50 4.03
CA ASN A 233 5.81 15.26 3.14
C ASN A 233 7.10 15.67 3.88
N GLU A 234 8.15 15.98 3.12
CA GLU A 234 9.42 16.51 3.65
C GLU A 234 9.37 18.04 3.72
N ILE A 235 8.43 18.57 4.48
CA ILE A 235 8.24 20.00 4.68
C ILE A 235 7.93 20.31 6.13
N VAL A 236 8.16 21.57 6.50
CA VAL A 236 7.66 22.15 7.75
C VAL A 236 6.57 23.14 7.42
N LEU A 237 5.38 22.91 7.96
CA LEU A 237 4.28 23.86 7.90
C LEU A 237 4.42 24.83 9.08
N ARG A 238 4.61 26.09 8.78
CA ARG A 238 4.71 27.18 9.77
C ARG A 238 3.41 27.95 9.84
N ILE A 239 2.80 28.00 11.01
CA ILE A 239 1.63 28.80 11.32
C ILE A 239 2.04 29.96 12.20
N VAL A 240 1.85 31.17 11.73
CA VAL A 240 2.12 32.41 12.48
C VAL A 240 0.81 32.96 12.98
N PHE A 241 0.74 33.26 14.26
CA PHE A 241 -0.42 33.87 14.92
C PHE A 241 -0.21 35.36 15.18
N TRP A 242 -1.27 36.10 15.06
CA TRP A 242 -1.42 37.43 15.64
C TRP A 242 -2.56 37.36 16.65
N ASP A 243 -2.21 37.27 17.94
CA ASP A 243 -3.15 36.94 19.02
C ASP A 243 -3.84 35.57 18.76
N ASP A 244 -5.14 35.53 18.56
CA ASP A 244 -5.91 34.34 18.24
C ASP A 244 -6.25 34.21 16.74
N GLU A 245 -5.64 35.01 15.88
CA GLU A 245 -5.83 34.98 14.42
C GLU A 245 -4.64 34.34 13.71
N ILE A 246 -4.87 33.46 12.75
CA ILE A 246 -3.83 32.94 11.86
C ILE A 246 -3.43 34.03 10.85
N GLU A 247 -2.27 34.65 11.06
CA GLU A 247 -1.73 35.69 10.18
C GLU A 247 -1.17 35.10 8.87
N SER A 248 -0.43 34.00 8.97
CA SER A 248 0.12 33.32 7.77
C SER A 248 0.27 31.82 7.95
N ILE A 249 0.17 31.12 6.81
CA ILE A 249 0.41 29.69 6.66
C ILE A 249 1.52 29.55 5.64
N GLU A 250 2.67 29.02 6.04
CA GLU A 250 3.88 29.00 5.23
C GLU A 250 4.46 27.58 5.16
N GLU A 251 4.86 27.18 3.97
CA GLU A 251 5.68 25.98 3.77
C GLU A 251 7.15 26.38 3.85
N CYS A 252 7.91 25.65 4.65
CA CYS A 252 9.32 25.87 4.87
C CYS A 252 10.13 24.61 4.58
N ASP A 253 11.35 24.83 4.07
CA ASP A 253 12.35 23.77 3.94
C ASP A 253 12.77 23.27 5.33
N PRO A 254 12.76 21.95 5.59
CA PRO A 254 13.02 21.40 6.92
C PRO A 254 14.44 21.64 7.43
N MET A 255 15.43 21.81 6.54
CA MET A 255 16.85 21.99 6.90
C MET A 255 17.19 23.45 7.14
N THR A 256 16.75 24.33 6.25
CA THR A 256 17.09 25.76 6.27
C THR A 256 16.05 26.62 6.95
N MET A 257 14.85 26.10 7.15
CA MET A 257 13.65 26.82 7.64
C MET A 257 13.29 28.03 6.77
N GLN A 258 13.82 28.10 5.55
CA GLN A 258 13.45 29.12 4.57
C GLN A 258 12.07 28.82 4.00
N ARG A 259 11.28 29.87 3.82
CA ARG A 259 9.95 29.78 3.24
C ARG A 259 10.03 29.42 1.76
N ILE A 260 9.32 28.36 1.38
CA ILE A 260 9.15 27.88 0.01
C ILE A 260 7.88 28.49 -0.60
N ALA A 261 6.75 28.40 0.13
CA ALA A 261 5.44 28.83 -0.35
C ALA A 261 4.59 29.48 0.76
N LYS A 262 3.52 30.19 0.38
CA LYS A 262 2.45 30.68 1.27
C LYS A 262 1.11 30.16 0.77
N PHE A 263 0.22 29.86 1.72
CA PHE A 263 -1.12 29.38 1.45
C PHE A 263 -2.16 30.27 2.14
N ASP A 264 -3.30 30.43 1.49
CA ASP A 264 -4.48 31.03 2.12
C ASP A 264 -5.31 29.96 2.86
N GLU A 265 -5.24 28.71 2.39
CA GLU A 265 -5.86 27.53 3.03
C GLU A 265 -4.89 26.33 2.96
N TYR A 266 -4.86 25.52 4.02
CA TYR A 266 -4.08 24.29 4.07
C TYR A 266 -4.83 23.18 4.80
N GLN A 267 -4.83 21.97 4.23
CA GLN A 267 -5.38 20.77 4.87
C GLN A 267 -4.24 19.94 5.46
N LEU A 268 -4.18 19.88 6.78
CA LEU A 268 -3.21 19.05 7.50
C LEU A 268 -3.85 17.72 7.86
N TYR A 269 -3.26 16.65 7.36
CA TYR A 269 -3.72 15.27 7.59
C TYR A 269 -3.07 14.67 8.84
N PRO A 270 -3.69 13.66 9.47
CA PRO A 270 -3.14 12.98 10.64
C PRO A 270 -1.75 12.41 10.41
N ALA A 271 -0.97 12.32 11.50
CA ALA A 271 0.40 11.81 11.46
C ALA A 271 0.49 10.28 11.38
N ASN A 272 -0.61 9.55 11.52
CA ASN A 272 -0.67 8.10 11.44
C ASN A 272 -1.96 7.64 10.76
N LEU A 273 -1.89 6.48 10.07
CA LEU A 273 -3.06 5.86 9.42
C LEU A 273 -4.05 5.20 10.40
N PHE A 274 -3.62 4.90 11.62
CA PHE A 274 -4.45 4.26 12.65
C PHE A 274 -4.82 5.28 13.71
N MET A 275 -6.05 5.80 13.61
CA MET A 275 -6.60 6.78 14.56
C MET A 275 -7.46 6.09 15.59
N THR A 276 -7.16 6.34 16.85
CA THR A 276 -7.99 5.88 17.99
C THR A 276 -8.09 6.96 19.05
N THR A 277 -9.27 7.16 19.60
CA THR A 277 -9.47 8.05 20.76
C THR A 277 -9.24 7.28 22.06
N GLN A 278 -8.96 7.99 23.15
CA GLN A 278 -8.86 7.39 24.48
C GLN A 278 -10.15 6.64 24.89
N GLU A 279 -11.28 7.17 24.51
CA GLU A 279 -12.59 6.54 24.77
C GLU A 279 -12.73 5.21 24.00
N GLN A 280 -12.37 5.21 22.71
CA GLN A 280 -12.35 3.99 21.89
C GLN A 280 -11.36 2.97 22.45
N THR A 281 -10.18 3.40 22.89
CA THR A 281 -9.19 2.52 23.54
C THR A 281 -9.76 1.87 24.80
N ASN A 282 -10.43 2.64 25.65
CA ASN A 282 -11.04 2.11 26.87
C ASN A 282 -12.19 1.10 26.56
N MET A 283 -13.00 1.37 25.55
CA MET A 283 -14.03 0.43 25.08
C MET A 283 -13.42 -0.84 24.49
N ALA A 284 -12.36 -0.70 23.69
CA ALA A 284 -11.64 -1.83 23.11
C ALA A 284 -11.05 -2.74 24.20
N ILE A 285 -10.37 -2.18 25.21
CA ILE A 285 -9.82 -2.94 26.33
C ILE A 285 -10.89 -3.75 27.05
N LYS A 286 -12.07 -3.15 27.31
CA LYS A 286 -13.19 -3.86 27.95
C LYS A 286 -13.67 -5.02 27.07
N ALA A 287 -13.84 -4.80 25.77
CA ALA A 287 -14.28 -5.84 24.84
C ALA A 287 -13.25 -6.97 24.70
N ILE A 288 -11.94 -6.63 24.75
CA ILE A 288 -10.85 -7.62 24.78
C ILE A 288 -10.94 -8.47 26.05
N GLN A 289 -11.17 -7.85 27.21
CA GLN A 289 -11.35 -8.57 28.48
C GLN A 289 -12.54 -9.54 28.45
N ASP A 290 -13.69 -9.10 27.91
CA ASP A 290 -14.88 -9.94 27.81
C ASP A 290 -14.63 -11.15 26.90
N ASP A 291 -13.94 -10.97 25.78
CA ASP A 291 -13.61 -12.07 24.86
C ASP A 291 -12.49 -12.97 25.42
N LEU A 292 -11.54 -12.42 26.19
CA LEU A 292 -10.55 -13.22 26.93
C LEU A 292 -11.22 -14.17 27.92
N MET A 293 -12.17 -13.68 28.71
CA MET A 293 -12.88 -14.52 29.66
C MET A 293 -13.61 -15.67 28.99
N LYS A 294 -14.28 -15.40 27.87
CA LYS A 294 -14.94 -16.46 27.07
C LYS A 294 -13.95 -17.50 26.56
N GLN A 295 -12.77 -17.05 26.10
CA GLN A 295 -11.75 -17.94 25.55
C GLN A 295 -11.07 -18.80 26.63
N ILE A 296 -10.86 -18.25 27.84
CA ILE A 296 -10.37 -19.00 28.99
C ILE A 296 -11.34 -20.12 29.36
N ILE A 297 -12.65 -19.77 29.53
CA ILE A 297 -13.69 -20.76 29.86
C ILE A 297 -13.74 -21.85 28.79
N PHE A 298 -13.68 -21.48 27.52
CA PHE A 298 -13.65 -22.45 26.41
C PHE A 298 -12.49 -23.44 26.52
N PHE A 299 -11.28 -23.00 26.82
CA PHE A 299 -10.13 -23.90 26.97
C PHE A 299 -10.23 -24.73 28.25
N GLU A 300 -10.75 -24.19 29.36
CA GLU A 300 -10.99 -24.94 30.60
C GLU A 300 -12.03 -26.04 30.42
N GLU A 301 -13.12 -25.78 29.70
CA GLU A 301 -14.14 -26.78 29.36
C GLU A 301 -13.59 -27.90 28.49
N LEU A 302 -12.61 -27.61 27.63
CA LEU A 302 -11.87 -28.61 26.85
C LEU A 302 -10.82 -29.38 27.66
N GLY A 303 -10.58 -28.99 28.93
CA GLY A 303 -9.56 -29.57 29.79
C GLY A 303 -8.13 -29.13 29.46
N ASP A 304 -7.96 -28.07 28.66
CA ASP A 304 -6.66 -27.58 28.20
C ASP A 304 -6.20 -26.35 29.02
N SER A 305 -5.81 -26.61 30.28
CA SER A 305 -5.37 -25.54 31.22
C SER A 305 -4.12 -24.79 30.74
N ILE A 306 -3.25 -25.44 29.93
CA ILE A 306 -2.03 -24.80 29.42
C ILE A 306 -2.41 -23.70 28.42
N LYS A 307 -3.33 -23.96 27.51
CA LYS A 307 -3.81 -22.94 26.54
C LYS A 307 -4.57 -21.83 27.24
N ALA A 308 -5.39 -22.16 28.25
CA ALA A 308 -6.10 -21.18 29.05
C ALA A 308 -5.13 -20.20 29.77
N GLN A 309 -4.08 -20.75 30.38
CA GLN A 309 -3.06 -19.92 31.04
C GLN A 309 -2.26 -19.07 30.03
N ARG A 310 -1.85 -19.66 28.92
CA ARG A 310 -1.09 -18.99 27.87
C ARG A 310 -1.84 -17.78 27.29
N ILE A 311 -3.10 -17.96 26.91
CA ILE A 311 -3.90 -16.85 26.35
C ILE A 311 -4.16 -15.75 27.38
N LYS A 312 -4.35 -16.14 28.65
CA LYS A 312 -4.53 -15.22 29.76
C LYS A 312 -3.31 -14.31 29.92
N GLU A 313 -2.14 -14.91 30.12
CA GLU A 313 -0.88 -14.17 30.33
C GLU A 313 -0.56 -13.25 29.15
N ARG A 314 -0.73 -13.75 27.91
CA ARG A 314 -0.45 -12.97 26.71
C ARG A 314 -1.37 -11.76 26.58
N VAL A 315 -2.68 -11.95 26.73
CA VAL A 315 -3.63 -10.87 26.51
C VAL A 315 -3.62 -9.86 27.66
N GLU A 316 -3.42 -10.31 28.92
CA GLU A 316 -3.26 -9.41 30.06
C GLU A 316 -2.04 -8.50 29.88
N TYR A 317 -0.90 -9.07 29.45
CA TYR A 317 0.31 -8.30 29.12
C TYR A 317 0.05 -7.31 27.97
N ASP A 318 -0.54 -7.76 26.88
CA ASP A 318 -0.85 -6.89 25.72
C ASP A 318 -1.77 -5.73 26.15
N MET A 319 -2.77 -5.97 26.98
CA MET A 319 -3.67 -4.93 27.51
C MET A 319 -2.97 -3.92 28.42
N GLU A 320 -2.02 -4.38 29.25
CA GLU A 320 -1.20 -3.49 30.08
C GLU A 320 -0.35 -2.56 29.22
N MET A 321 0.31 -3.12 28.19
CA MET A 321 1.08 -2.34 27.22
C MET A 321 0.22 -1.31 26.48
N ILE A 322 -0.98 -1.68 26.05
CA ILE A 322 -1.92 -0.75 25.39
C ILE A 322 -2.33 0.37 26.32
N LYS A 323 -2.58 0.09 27.61
CA LYS A 323 -2.95 1.12 28.62
C LYS A 323 -1.83 2.11 28.90
N GLU A 324 -0.61 1.62 29.07
CA GLU A 324 0.52 2.43 29.51
C GLU A 324 1.23 3.14 28.32
N LEU A 325 1.38 2.46 27.18
CA LEU A 325 2.14 2.95 26.03
C LEU A 325 1.28 3.28 24.81
N GLY A 326 0.00 2.93 24.83
CA GLY A 326 -0.90 3.10 23.67
C GLY A 326 -0.73 2.03 22.58
N HIS A 327 0.21 1.09 22.72
CA HIS A 327 0.45 0.04 21.73
C HIS A 327 1.02 -1.24 22.36
N CYS A 328 0.93 -2.36 21.65
CA CYS A 328 1.60 -3.61 21.98
C CYS A 328 2.13 -4.31 20.74
N SER A 329 3.03 -5.28 20.90
CA SER A 329 3.47 -6.14 19.78
C SER A 329 2.29 -6.97 19.27
N GLY A 330 1.95 -6.81 17.99
CA GLY A 330 0.81 -7.49 17.39
C GLY A 330 -0.55 -6.84 17.69
N ILE A 331 -0.59 -5.53 17.98
CA ILE A 331 -1.82 -4.77 18.22
C ILE A 331 -2.86 -4.93 17.10
N GLU A 332 -2.40 -5.20 15.88
CA GLU A 332 -3.27 -5.45 14.74
C GLU A 332 -4.22 -6.65 14.95
N ASN A 333 -3.85 -7.62 15.80
CA ASN A 333 -4.73 -8.75 16.14
C ASN A 333 -5.96 -8.33 16.97
N TYR A 334 -5.95 -7.11 17.49
CA TYR A 334 -7.04 -6.48 18.23
C TYR A 334 -7.77 -5.41 17.42
N SER A 335 -7.43 -5.21 16.13
CA SER A 335 -7.92 -4.09 15.30
C SER A 335 -9.45 -3.95 15.29
N ARG A 336 -10.21 -5.06 15.25
CA ARG A 336 -11.67 -5.00 15.21
C ARG A 336 -12.29 -4.30 16.43
N TYR A 337 -11.65 -4.39 17.61
CA TYR A 337 -12.15 -3.74 18.83
C TYR A 337 -11.95 -2.22 18.77
N PHE A 338 -10.86 -1.76 18.16
CA PHE A 338 -10.56 -0.35 17.96
C PHE A 338 -11.42 0.27 16.86
N ASP A 339 -11.68 -0.49 15.79
CA ASP A 339 -12.49 -0.05 14.65
C ASP A 339 -14.01 -0.18 14.92
N GLY A 340 -14.43 -0.84 16.00
CA GLY A 340 -15.84 -1.11 16.32
C GLY A 340 -16.52 -2.08 15.35
N ARG A 341 -15.75 -2.90 14.61
CA ARG A 341 -16.26 -3.91 13.67
C ARG A 341 -16.80 -5.14 14.41
N ASN A 342 -17.81 -5.77 13.83
CA ASN A 342 -18.27 -7.07 14.28
C ASN A 342 -17.31 -8.19 13.84
N ALA A 343 -17.40 -9.35 14.52
CA ALA A 343 -16.65 -10.53 14.15
C ALA A 343 -17.00 -10.95 12.70
N GLY A 344 -15.97 -11.21 11.90
CA GLY A 344 -16.08 -11.61 10.49
C GLY A 344 -16.22 -10.45 9.50
N GLU A 345 -16.43 -9.22 9.95
CA GLU A 345 -16.44 -8.05 9.06
C GLU A 345 -15.01 -7.80 8.51
N ARG A 346 -14.94 -7.46 7.22
CA ARG A 346 -13.66 -7.12 6.59
C ARG A 346 -13.05 -5.85 7.17
N PRO A 347 -11.73 -5.74 7.28
CA PRO A 347 -11.09 -4.48 7.62
C PRO A 347 -11.24 -3.46 6.48
N TYR A 348 -11.08 -2.17 6.81
CA TYR A 348 -10.84 -1.15 5.79
C TYR A 348 -9.49 -1.37 5.14
N CYS A 349 -9.37 -1.05 3.87
CA CYS A 349 -8.14 -1.14 3.09
C CYS A 349 -7.99 0.08 2.18
N LEU A 350 -6.94 0.14 1.37
CA LEU A 350 -6.69 1.29 0.48
C LEU A 350 -7.86 1.55 -0.48
N LEU A 351 -8.53 0.51 -0.95
CA LEU A 351 -9.65 0.63 -1.89
C LEU A 351 -10.84 1.41 -1.29
N ASP A 352 -11.02 1.41 0.04
CA ASP A 352 -12.08 2.17 0.72
C ASP A 352 -11.89 3.69 0.65
N PHE A 353 -10.71 4.17 0.28
CA PHE A 353 -10.39 5.58 0.13
C PHE A 353 -10.62 6.11 -1.28
N PHE A 354 -10.73 5.21 -2.25
CA PHE A 354 -11.02 5.59 -3.63
C PHE A 354 -12.50 5.95 -3.82
N PRO A 355 -12.82 6.87 -4.76
CA PRO A 355 -14.19 7.08 -5.19
C PRO A 355 -14.73 5.84 -5.93
N GLU A 356 -16.06 5.71 -6.02
CA GLU A 356 -16.70 4.52 -6.61
C GLU A 356 -16.30 4.28 -8.09
N ASP A 357 -15.95 5.33 -8.81
CA ASP A 357 -15.66 5.31 -10.25
C ASP A 357 -14.14 5.25 -10.53
N PHE A 358 -13.31 4.82 -9.60
CA PHE A 358 -11.88 4.68 -9.87
C PHE A 358 -11.60 3.58 -10.91
N LEU A 359 -10.50 3.73 -11.63
CA LEU A 359 -10.01 2.72 -12.55
C LEU A 359 -9.00 1.81 -11.86
N LEU A 360 -9.18 0.50 -11.95
CA LEU A 360 -8.18 -0.47 -11.53
C LEU A 360 -7.40 -0.97 -12.75
N VAL A 361 -6.07 -0.94 -12.66
CA VAL A 361 -5.15 -1.55 -13.62
C VAL A 361 -4.34 -2.61 -12.89
N ILE A 362 -4.36 -3.85 -13.37
CA ILE A 362 -3.58 -4.94 -12.78
C ILE A 362 -2.46 -5.30 -13.74
N ASP A 363 -1.25 -4.91 -13.37
CA ASP A 363 -0.04 -5.21 -14.14
C ASP A 363 0.43 -6.64 -13.89
N GLU A 364 0.94 -7.28 -14.95
CA GLU A 364 1.28 -8.71 -14.99
C GLU A 364 0.18 -9.55 -14.31
N SER A 365 -1.05 -9.39 -14.79
CA SER A 365 -2.27 -9.89 -14.15
C SER A 365 -2.26 -11.40 -13.95
N HIS A 366 -1.67 -12.15 -14.88
CA HIS A 366 -1.48 -13.60 -14.77
C HIS A 366 -0.69 -14.06 -13.53
N VAL A 367 0.06 -13.15 -12.89
CA VAL A 367 0.76 -13.37 -11.61
C VAL A 367 0.03 -12.67 -10.47
N SER A 368 -0.42 -11.42 -10.68
CA SER A 368 -1.01 -10.58 -9.64
C SER A 368 -2.35 -11.11 -9.15
N VAL A 369 -3.22 -11.58 -10.03
CA VAL A 369 -4.54 -12.11 -9.68
C VAL A 369 -4.46 -13.37 -8.81
N PRO A 370 -3.69 -14.42 -9.17
CA PRO A 370 -3.49 -15.58 -8.31
C PRO A 370 -2.88 -15.21 -6.95
N GLN A 371 -1.98 -14.22 -6.90
CA GLN A 371 -1.39 -13.76 -5.66
C GLN A 371 -2.44 -13.15 -4.72
N ILE A 372 -3.33 -12.27 -5.22
CA ILE A 372 -4.42 -11.69 -4.44
C ILE A 372 -5.32 -12.80 -3.88
N SER A 373 -5.70 -13.75 -4.73
CA SER A 373 -6.56 -14.88 -4.35
C SER A 373 -5.96 -15.75 -3.23
N ALA A 374 -4.64 -15.98 -3.25
CA ALA A 374 -3.95 -16.82 -2.28
C ALA A 374 -3.74 -16.16 -0.91
N MET A 375 -3.74 -14.81 -0.82
CA MET A 375 -3.35 -14.09 0.41
C MET A 375 -4.22 -14.44 1.62
N TYR A 376 -5.53 -14.48 1.46
CA TYR A 376 -6.46 -14.78 2.55
C TYR A 376 -6.25 -16.20 3.12
N GLY A 377 -6.11 -17.20 2.25
CA GLY A 377 -5.93 -18.59 2.67
C GLY A 377 -4.67 -18.80 3.51
N GLY A 378 -3.56 -18.23 3.09
CA GLY A 378 -2.28 -18.31 3.81
C GLY A 378 -2.33 -17.64 5.18
N ASP A 379 -2.90 -16.43 5.27
CA ASP A 379 -3.06 -15.70 6.54
C ASP A 379 -3.98 -16.46 7.50
N ARG A 380 -5.11 -16.98 7.01
CA ARG A 380 -6.08 -17.75 7.79
C ARG A 380 -5.46 -19.02 8.38
N ALA A 381 -4.74 -19.81 7.58
CA ALA A 381 -4.10 -21.03 8.03
C ALA A 381 -3.09 -20.79 9.15
N ARG A 382 -2.26 -19.76 9.01
CA ARG A 382 -1.28 -19.35 10.04
C ARG A 382 -1.97 -18.94 11.35
N LYS A 383 -3.02 -18.12 11.29
CA LYS A 383 -3.75 -17.63 12.45
C LYS A 383 -4.59 -18.72 13.13
N THR A 384 -5.03 -19.73 12.39
CA THR A 384 -5.72 -20.88 12.97
C THR A 384 -4.87 -21.55 14.04
N ASN A 385 -3.61 -21.84 13.74
CA ASN A 385 -2.70 -22.40 14.74
C ASN A 385 -2.52 -21.48 15.96
N LEU A 386 -2.37 -20.17 15.75
CA LEU A 386 -2.19 -19.22 16.86
C LEU A 386 -3.40 -19.16 17.78
N VAL A 387 -4.61 -19.24 17.25
CA VAL A 387 -5.85 -19.20 18.03
C VAL A 387 -6.12 -20.55 18.70
N GLU A 388 -6.01 -21.66 17.98
CA GLU A 388 -6.27 -23.01 18.51
C GLU A 388 -5.31 -23.42 19.62
N TYR A 389 -4.08 -22.91 19.60
CA TYR A 389 -3.07 -23.20 20.62
C TYR A 389 -2.92 -22.11 21.70
N GLY A 390 -3.85 -21.14 21.75
CA GLY A 390 -3.94 -20.16 22.82
C GLY A 390 -2.88 -19.05 22.79
N PHE A 391 -2.34 -18.71 21.61
CA PHE A 391 -1.42 -17.58 21.45
C PHE A 391 -2.16 -16.28 21.12
N ARG A 392 -3.33 -16.35 20.45
CA ARG A 392 -4.13 -15.18 20.09
C ARG A 392 -5.62 -15.44 20.29
N LEU A 393 -6.36 -14.34 20.56
CA LEU A 393 -7.83 -14.38 20.58
C LEU A 393 -8.41 -14.62 19.18
N PRO A 394 -9.65 -15.15 19.06
CA PRO A 394 -10.33 -15.30 17.78
C PRO A 394 -10.44 -13.99 16.95
N ALA A 395 -10.37 -12.83 17.60
CA ALA A 395 -10.32 -11.53 16.96
C ALA A 395 -9.14 -11.38 15.96
N ALA A 396 -8.06 -12.13 16.13
CA ALA A 396 -6.94 -12.14 15.20
C ALA A 396 -7.35 -12.50 13.76
N PHE A 397 -8.43 -13.30 13.60
CA PHE A 397 -8.97 -13.65 12.29
C PHE A 397 -9.56 -12.45 11.52
N ASP A 398 -9.95 -11.40 12.22
CA ASP A 398 -10.59 -10.22 11.64
C ASP A 398 -9.60 -9.16 11.15
N ASN A 399 -8.32 -9.29 11.53
CA ASN A 399 -7.21 -8.57 10.91
C ASN A 399 -6.67 -9.40 9.74
N ARG A 400 -7.22 -9.27 8.58
CA ARG A 400 -6.96 -10.12 7.42
C ARG A 400 -6.90 -9.32 6.12
N PRO A 401 -6.24 -9.80 5.07
CA PRO A 401 -6.45 -9.26 3.74
C PRO A 401 -7.90 -9.49 3.28
N LEU A 402 -8.30 -8.75 2.27
CA LEU A 402 -9.57 -9.02 1.60
C LEU A 402 -9.62 -10.46 1.10
N ARG A 403 -10.81 -11.05 1.11
CA ARG A 403 -11.08 -12.23 0.28
C ARG A 403 -11.16 -11.80 -1.17
N PHE A 404 -10.94 -12.74 -2.07
CA PHE A 404 -10.94 -12.42 -3.49
C PHE A 404 -12.28 -11.84 -3.96
N GLU A 405 -13.39 -12.43 -3.52
CA GLU A 405 -14.75 -11.95 -3.83
C GLU A 405 -15.04 -10.54 -3.23
N GLU A 406 -14.42 -10.21 -2.09
CA GLU A 406 -14.52 -8.88 -1.51
C GLU A 406 -13.74 -7.86 -2.33
N PHE A 407 -12.58 -8.25 -2.86
CA PHE A 407 -11.77 -7.44 -3.76
C PHE A 407 -12.52 -7.16 -5.07
N GLU A 408 -13.08 -8.19 -5.71
CA GLU A 408 -13.88 -8.04 -6.93
C GLU A 408 -15.09 -7.12 -6.71
N ALA A 409 -15.80 -7.28 -5.59
CA ALA A 409 -16.97 -6.47 -5.26
C ALA A 409 -16.67 -4.98 -5.01
N MET A 410 -15.41 -4.61 -4.76
CA MET A 410 -14.98 -3.23 -4.55
C MET A 410 -14.50 -2.55 -5.83
N THR A 411 -14.34 -3.29 -6.92
CA THR A 411 -13.85 -2.78 -8.20
C THR A 411 -15.00 -2.66 -9.20
N ASP A 412 -15.07 -1.55 -9.92
CA ASP A 412 -16.11 -1.34 -10.94
C ASP A 412 -15.61 -1.69 -12.33
N GLN A 413 -14.48 -1.15 -12.75
CA GLN A 413 -13.86 -1.40 -14.05
C GLN A 413 -12.38 -1.72 -13.90
N VAL A 414 -11.92 -2.76 -14.60
CA VAL A 414 -10.56 -3.29 -14.50
C VAL A 414 -9.93 -3.42 -15.89
N ILE A 415 -8.67 -3.00 -16.01
CA ILE A 415 -7.81 -3.33 -17.15
C ILE A 415 -6.76 -4.33 -16.67
N TYR A 416 -6.79 -5.54 -17.20
CA TYR A 416 -5.75 -6.55 -17.00
C TYR A 416 -4.65 -6.36 -18.03
N VAL A 417 -3.43 -6.14 -17.59
CA VAL A 417 -2.26 -5.94 -18.45
C VAL A 417 -1.36 -7.15 -18.36
N SER A 418 -1.13 -7.84 -19.45
CA SER A 418 -0.28 -9.04 -19.49
C SER A 418 0.27 -9.31 -20.89
N ALA A 419 1.44 -9.96 -20.95
CA ALA A 419 1.93 -10.57 -22.19
C ALA A 419 1.31 -11.97 -22.42
N THR A 420 0.86 -12.61 -21.35
CA THR A 420 0.33 -13.99 -21.31
C THR A 420 -0.88 -14.06 -20.39
N PRO A 421 -2.02 -13.46 -20.78
CA PRO A 421 -3.23 -13.50 -19.96
C PRO A 421 -3.64 -14.95 -19.64
N ALA A 422 -4.13 -15.18 -18.43
CA ALA A 422 -4.63 -16.48 -17.98
C ALA A 422 -6.16 -16.59 -18.23
N ASP A 423 -6.70 -17.78 -17.99
CA ASP A 423 -8.12 -18.07 -18.23
C ASP A 423 -9.05 -17.11 -17.48
N TYR A 424 -8.71 -16.74 -16.26
CA TYR A 424 -9.50 -15.83 -15.43
C TYR A 424 -9.71 -14.47 -16.11
N GLU A 425 -8.65 -13.81 -16.60
CA GLU A 425 -8.73 -12.50 -17.25
C GLU A 425 -9.54 -12.59 -18.56
N LEU A 426 -9.37 -13.68 -19.31
CA LEU A 426 -10.09 -13.92 -20.55
C LEU A 426 -11.59 -14.18 -20.30
N GLU A 427 -11.93 -14.88 -19.21
CA GLU A 427 -13.33 -15.09 -18.80
C GLU A 427 -13.97 -13.76 -18.36
N GLN A 428 -13.25 -12.95 -17.55
CA GLN A 428 -13.78 -11.65 -17.08
C GLN A 428 -14.00 -10.65 -18.21
N SER A 429 -13.16 -10.67 -19.24
CA SER A 429 -13.29 -9.81 -20.43
C SER A 429 -14.20 -10.40 -21.50
N GLU A 430 -14.90 -11.50 -21.24
CA GLU A 430 -15.75 -12.21 -22.19
C GLU A 430 -14.99 -12.59 -23.50
N GLY A 431 -13.68 -12.79 -23.40
CA GLY A 431 -12.79 -13.11 -24.52
C GLY A 431 -12.39 -11.90 -25.37
N VAL A 432 -12.77 -10.68 -24.97
CA VAL A 432 -12.36 -9.44 -25.67
C VAL A 432 -10.96 -9.05 -25.23
N VAL A 433 -10.02 -9.07 -26.16
CA VAL A 433 -8.61 -8.77 -25.93
C VAL A 433 -8.16 -7.63 -26.84
N VAL A 434 -7.57 -6.60 -26.26
CA VAL A 434 -6.92 -5.51 -26.99
C VAL A 434 -5.46 -5.89 -27.18
N GLU A 435 -5.02 -6.01 -28.41
CA GLU A 435 -3.68 -6.49 -28.74
C GLU A 435 -2.70 -5.33 -28.98
N GLN A 436 -1.49 -5.48 -28.42
CA GLN A 436 -0.37 -4.56 -28.63
C GLN A 436 0.92 -5.36 -28.81
N VAL A 437 1.11 -5.90 -30.01
CA VAL A 437 2.17 -6.87 -30.32
C VAL A 437 3.40 -6.24 -31.00
N ILE A 438 3.25 -5.05 -31.59
CA ILE A 438 4.33 -4.33 -32.25
C ILE A 438 5.22 -3.65 -31.21
N ARG A 439 6.55 -3.88 -31.29
CA ARG A 439 7.56 -3.13 -30.52
C ARG A 439 7.93 -1.85 -31.28
N PRO A 440 7.61 -0.66 -30.71
CA PRO A 440 7.92 0.62 -31.37
C PRO A 440 9.41 0.84 -31.59
N THR A 441 10.26 0.21 -30.78
CA THR A 441 11.73 0.34 -30.85
C THR A 441 12.35 -0.33 -32.06
N GLY A 442 11.65 -1.23 -32.74
CA GLY A 442 12.17 -2.03 -33.84
C GLY A 442 13.24 -3.05 -33.43
N LEU A 443 13.50 -3.22 -32.12
CA LEU A 443 14.41 -4.21 -31.60
C LEU A 443 13.83 -5.61 -31.77
N LEU A 444 14.57 -6.47 -32.42
CA LEU A 444 14.24 -7.88 -32.55
C LEU A 444 14.43 -8.61 -31.22
N ASP A 445 13.72 -9.71 -31.04
CA ASP A 445 13.98 -10.63 -29.94
C ASP A 445 15.42 -11.17 -30.07
N PRO A 446 16.12 -11.40 -28.93
CA PRO A 446 17.43 -12.02 -28.95
C PRO A 446 17.31 -13.45 -29.54
N GLU A 447 18.35 -13.86 -30.24
CA GLU A 447 18.46 -15.23 -30.72
C GLU A 447 18.49 -16.21 -29.53
N ILE A 448 17.62 -17.21 -29.54
CA ILE A 448 17.53 -18.21 -28.47
C ILE A 448 18.09 -19.52 -28.98
N GLU A 449 19.10 -20.02 -28.29
CA GLU A 449 19.70 -21.32 -28.53
C GLU A 449 19.32 -22.28 -27.39
N VAL A 450 18.74 -23.43 -27.72
CA VAL A 450 18.41 -24.47 -26.74
C VAL A 450 19.49 -25.54 -26.80
N ARG A 451 20.17 -25.74 -25.65
CA ARG A 451 21.25 -26.72 -25.53
C ARG A 451 20.89 -27.84 -24.55
N PRO A 452 21.51 -29.06 -24.71
CA PRO A 452 21.30 -30.14 -23.76
C PRO A 452 21.74 -29.74 -22.34
N SER A 453 21.07 -30.28 -21.33
CA SER A 453 21.47 -30.08 -19.93
C SER A 453 22.68 -30.93 -19.49
N GLU A 454 23.06 -31.90 -20.31
CA GLU A 454 24.24 -32.74 -20.08
C GLU A 454 25.51 -31.91 -20.28
N ASN A 455 26.41 -31.88 -19.30
CA ASN A 455 27.64 -31.07 -19.26
C ASN A 455 27.36 -29.54 -19.34
N GLN A 456 26.21 -29.08 -18.93
CA GLN A 456 25.81 -27.67 -19.04
C GLN A 456 26.77 -26.69 -18.35
N ILE A 457 27.52 -27.11 -17.32
CA ILE A 457 28.43 -26.23 -16.59
C ILE A 457 29.71 -26.02 -17.42
N ASP A 458 30.22 -27.06 -18.09
CA ASP A 458 31.40 -26.94 -18.97
C ASP A 458 31.06 -26.09 -20.20
N ASP A 459 29.87 -26.26 -20.75
CA ASP A 459 29.38 -25.44 -21.86
C ASP A 459 29.20 -23.98 -21.44
N LEU A 460 28.65 -23.74 -20.26
CA LEU A 460 28.51 -22.41 -19.68
C LEU A 460 29.88 -21.71 -19.49
N LEU A 461 30.87 -22.43 -18.94
CA LEU A 461 32.22 -21.91 -18.77
C LEU A 461 32.86 -21.52 -20.14
N TYR A 462 32.67 -22.34 -21.16
CA TYR A 462 33.12 -22.03 -22.50
C TYR A 462 32.49 -20.74 -23.03
N GLU A 463 31.19 -20.58 -22.94
CA GLU A 463 30.49 -19.37 -23.37
C GLU A 463 30.92 -18.13 -22.58
N ILE A 464 31.09 -18.24 -21.25
CA ILE A 464 31.59 -17.15 -20.42
C ILE A 464 32.95 -16.68 -20.89
N GLN A 465 33.89 -17.62 -21.18
CA GLN A 465 35.21 -17.27 -21.64
C GLN A 465 35.19 -16.58 -23.02
N GLN A 466 34.32 -17.00 -23.92
CA GLN A 466 34.13 -16.33 -25.21
C GLN A 466 33.65 -14.88 -25.05
N ARG A 467 32.68 -14.67 -24.15
CA ARG A 467 32.10 -13.34 -23.88
C ARG A 467 33.12 -12.42 -23.18
N ILE A 468 33.90 -12.95 -22.25
CA ILE A 468 34.97 -12.20 -21.59
C ILE A 468 36.03 -11.77 -22.66
N GLY A 469 36.34 -12.64 -23.61
CA GLY A 469 37.26 -12.30 -24.71
C GLY A 469 36.76 -11.17 -25.61
N SER A 470 35.45 -10.94 -25.64
CA SER A 470 34.77 -9.84 -26.35
C SER A 470 34.49 -8.62 -25.50
N ASP A 471 34.94 -8.57 -24.23
CA ASP A 471 34.65 -7.53 -23.24
C ASP A 471 33.12 -7.41 -22.91
N GLU A 472 32.42 -8.54 -22.97
CA GLU A 472 31.00 -8.65 -22.69
C GLU A 472 30.77 -9.20 -21.30
N ARG A 473 29.52 -9.03 -20.77
CA ARG A 473 29.07 -9.56 -19.49
C ARG A 473 28.01 -10.63 -19.70
N VAL A 474 27.93 -11.58 -18.78
CA VAL A 474 27.00 -12.71 -18.82
C VAL A 474 26.05 -12.62 -17.62
N LEU A 475 24.75 -12.73 -17.87
CA LEU A 475 23.73 -12.88 -16.83
C LEU A 475 23.26 -14.34 -16.82
N ILE A 476 23.37 -15.01 -15.67
CA ILE A 476 23.00 -16.40 -15.49
C ILE A 476 21.78 -16.45 -14.55
N THR A 477 20.69 -17.06 -15.01
CA THR A 477 19.51 -17.31 -14.16
C THR A 477 19.48 -18.77 -13.72
N THR A 478 19.14 -19.00 -12.44
CA THR A 478 19.06 -20.33 -11.83
C THR A 478 17.67 -20.57 -11.24
N LEU A 479 17.28 -21.84 -11.10
CA LEU A 479 15.97 -22.21 -10.57
C LEU A 479 15.83 -21.97 -9.06
N THR A 480 16.93 -21.98 -8.31
CA THR A 480 16.91 -21.83 -6.85
C THR A 480 18.00 -20.89 -6.35
N LYS A 481 17.76 -20.25 -5.20
CA LYS A 481 18.73 -19.38 -4.51
C LYS A 481 20.04 -20.12 -4.21
N ARG A 482 19.94 -21.34 -3.68
CA ARG A 482 21.07 -22.17 -3.36
C ARG A 482 21.93 -22.48 -4.59
N MET A 483 21.28 -22.75 -5.73
CA MET A 483 21.98 -22.98 -6.99
C MET A 483 22.72 -21.72 -7.46
N ALA A 484 22.17 -20.52 -7.23
CA ALA A 484 22.86 -19.27 -7.55
C ALA A 484 24.11 -19.07 -6.68
N GLU A 485 24.02 -19.37 -5.38
CA GLU A 485 25.13 -19.29 -4.44
C GLU A 485 26.25 -20.28 -4.79
N GLU A 486 25.89 -21.56 -4.95
CA GLU A 486 26.84 -22.63 -5.29
C GLU A 486 27.53 -22.40 -6.65
N LEU A 487 26.76 -21.94 -7.66
CA LEU A 487 27.33 -21.62 -8.96
C LEU A 487 28.26 -20.41 -8.91
N SER A 488 27.91 -19.39 -8.13
CA SER A 488 28.78 -18.21 -7.95
C SER A 488 30.09 -18.59 -7.27
N GLU A 489 30.06 -19.42 -6.21
CA GLU A 489 31.26 -19.93 -5.56
C GLU A 489 32.13 -20.77 -6.52
N TYR A 490 31.49 -21.63 -7.31
CA TYR A 490 32.18 -22.44 -8.32
C TYR A 490 32.89 -21.58 -9.35
N LEU A 491 32.23 -20.54 -9.90
CA LEU A 491 32.84 -19.62 -10.89
C LEU A 491 33.97 -18.78 -10.29
N LEU A 492 33.83 -18.32 -9.02
CA LEU A 492 34.92 -17.63 -8.32
C LEU A 492 36.16 -18.52 -8.15
N ASN A 493 35.96 -19.80 -7.84
CA ASN A 493 37.07 -20.78 -7.74
C ASN A 493 37.75 -21.05 -9.08
N HIS A 494 37.11 -20.72 -10.21
CA HIS A 494 37.68 -20.76 -11.57
C HIS A 494 38.20 -19.38 -12.04
N GLU A 495 38.45 -18.47 -11.09
CA GLU A 495 38.99 -17.13 -11.35
C GLU A 495 38.09 -16.24 -12.23
N ILE A 496 36.76 -16.54 -12.29
CA ILE A 496 35.76 -15.73 -12.99
C ILE A 496 35.12 -14.77 -12.00
N PRO A 497 35.31 -13.45 -12.11
CA PRO A 497 34.64 -12.47 -11.25
C PRO A 497 33.13 -12.58 -11.37
N THR A 498 32.46 -13.00 -10.30
CA THR A 498 31.02 -13.30 -10.27
C THR A 498 30.39 -12.76 -9.00
N ALA A 499 29.16 -12.28 -9.11
CA ALA A 499 28.30 -11.93 -7.99
C ALA A 499 26.92 -12.55 -8.20
N TYR A 500 26.20 -12.86 -7.13
CA TYR A 500 24.83 -13.35 -7.21
C TYR A 500 23.84 -12.38 -6.55
N ILE A 501 22.60 -12.39 -7.04
CA ILE A 501 21.50 -11.60 -6.50
C ILE A 501 20.29 -12.50 -6.35
N HIS A 502 19.71 -12.52 -5.14
CA HIS A 502 18.41 -13.14 -4.87
C HIS A 502 17.71 -12.42 -3.70
N SER A 503 16.48 -12.79 -3.38
CA SER A 503 15.65 -12.07 -2.40
C SER A 503 16.24 -11.98 -0.98
N LEU A 504 17.21 -12.83 -0.61
CA LEU A 504 17.90 -12.77 0.68
C LEU A 504 19.19 -11.95 0.63
N SER A 505 19.84 -11.81 -0.54
CA SER A 505 21.09 -11.07 -0.67
C SER A 505 20.92 -9.55 -0.67
N LEU A 506 19.70 -9.05 -0.91
CA LEU A 506 19.38 -7.62 -0.83
C LEU A 506 19.56 -7.03 0.58
N ILE A 507 19.61 -7.87 1.62
CA ILE A 507 19.84 -7.44 3.00
C ILE A 507 21.32 -7.08 3.24
N HIS A 508 22.25 -7.58 2.40
CA HIS A 508 23.69 -7.39 2.55
C HIS A 508 24.29 -6.36 1.58
N ILE A 509 23.49 -5.79 0.69
CA ILE A 509 23.89 -4.73 -0.24
C ILE A 509 23.46 -3.37 0.28
#